data_119fc028aa25c6dc453c0a97b8780386
#
_entry.id   119fc028aa25c6dc453c0a97b8780386
#
_cell.length_a   1.000
_cell.length_b   1.000
_cell.length_c   1.000
_cell.angle_alpha   90.00
_cell.angle_beta   90.00
_cell.angle_gamma   90.00
#
_symmetry.space_group_name_H-M   'P 1'
#
loop_
_entity.id
_entity.type
_entity.pdbx_description
1 polymer ?
#
loop_
_entity_poly.entity_id
_entity_poly.type
_entity_poly.pdbx_seq_one_letter_code
_entity_poly.pdbx_strand_id
1 'polypeptide(L)'
;LTERDLDQFDALVRAAYRKLPEEFRALCGNVVIHTAEEAEAEILAEFGMDDPLELSGLFEGIELAAAEDAPPNHVHLYRRAILAELAETPDLTLEELVTHVLVHEIGHHFGLSDDDMHAIEDAAE
;
A
#
# COMPACT_ATOMS: atom_id res chain seq x y z
N LEU A 1 -14.68 3.16 15.65
CA LEU A 1 -14.26 3.53 14.29
C LEU A 1 -15.48 3.71 13.41
N THR A 2 -15.53 4.79 12.67
CA THR A 2 -16.67 5.15 11.84
C THR A 2 -16.30 5.05 10.37
N GLU A 3 -17.32 4.96 9.51
CA GLU A 3 -17.13 4.99 8.07
C GLU A 3 -16.36 6.25 7.66
N ARG A 4 -16.59 7.34 8.38
CA ARG A 4 -15.91 8.60 8.12
C ARG A 4 -14.40 8.50 8.29
N ASP A 5 -13.93 7.77 9.32
CA ASP A 5 -12.51 7.57 9.54
C ASP A 5 -11.88 6.76 8.41
N LEU A 6 -12.56 5.73 7.96
CA LEU A 6 -12.09 4.92 6.84
C LEU A 6 -12.12 5.73 5.54
N ASP A 7 -13.14 6.56 5.32
CA ASP A 7 -13.23 7.41 4.14
C ASP A 7 -12.08 8.41 4.09
N GLN A 8 -11.71 8.98 5.23
CA GLN A 8 -10.59 9.91 5.32
C GLN A 8 -9.28 9.19 5.04
N PHE A 9 -9.12 7.99 5.56
CA PHE A 9 -7.96 7.16 5.31
C PHE A 9 -7.86 6.82 3.82
N ASP A 10 -8.96 6.42 3.21
CA ASP A 10 -9.02 6.10 1.78
C ASP A 10 -8.59 7.29 0.93
N ALA A 11 -9.09 8.48 1.25
CA ALA A 11 -8.72 9.70 0.52
C ALA A 11 -7.22 10.00 0.65
N LEU A 12 -6.67 9.78 1.84
CA LEU A 12 -5.25 10.01 2.10
C LEU A 12 -4.39 9.02 1.31
N VAL A 13 -4.79 7.75 1.26
CA VAL A 13 -4.07 6.73 0.51
C VAL A 13 -4.06 7.06 -0.99
N ARG A 14 -5.20 7.44 -1.53
CA ARG A 14 -5.30 7.82 -2.95
C ARG A 14 -4.45 9.04 -3.27
N ALA A 15 -4.44 10.03 -2.39
CA ALA A 15 -3.63 11.22 -2.56
C ALA A 15 -2.13 10.87 -2.50
N ALA A 16 -1.74 9.99 -1.58
CA ALA A 16 -0.36 9.56 -1.47
C ALA A 16 0.09 8.82 -2.73
N TYR A 17 -0.76 7.96 -3.28
CA TYR A 17 -0.43 7.25 -4.51
C TYR A 17 -0.21 8.22 -5.67
N ARG A 18 -1.06 9.25 -5.81
CA ARG A 18 -0.93 10.23 -6.88
C ARG A 18 0.36 11.06 -6.80
N LYS A 19 0.93 11.17 -5.62
CA LYS A 19 2.19 11.91 -5.41
C LYS A 19 3.43 11.10 -5.72
N LEU A 20 3.27 9.81 -5.95
CA LEU A 20 4.41 8.96 -6.31
C LEU A 20 4.91 9.33 -7.71
N PRO A 21 6.21 9.11 -7.98
CA PRO A 21 6.77 9.42 -9.30
C PRO A 21 5.99 8.74 -10.42
N GLU A 22 5.81 9.45 -11.52
CA GLU A 22 5.09 8.93 -12.68
C GLU A 22 5.67 7.61 -13.19
N GLU A 23 6.99 7.51 -13.16
CA GLU A 23 7.68 6.30 -13.61
C GLU A 23 7.29 5.08 -12.78
N PHE A 24 7.15 5.27 -11.47
CA PHE A 24 6.73 4.21 -10.57
C PHE A 24 5.27 3.82 -10.83
N ARG A 25 4.41 4.82 -11.00
CA ARG A 25 2.99 4.57 -11.27
C ARG A 25 2.80 3.87 -12.62
N ALA A 26 3.63 4.21 -13.61
CA ALA A 26 3.60 3.54 -14.91
C ALA A 26 3.98 2.06 -14.79
N LEU A 27 4.94 1.74 -13.92
CA LEU A 27 5.33 0.35 -13.65
C LEU A 27 4.16 -0.44 -13.10
N CYS A 28 3.33 0.17 -12.28
CA CYS A 28 2.18 -0.49 -11.66
C CYS A 28 1.05 -0.80 -12.64
N GLY A 29 0.99 -0.07 -13.77
CA GLY A 29 -0.12 -0.18 -14.72
C GLY A 29 -1.41 0.33 -14.11
N ASN A 30 -2.52 -0.32 -14.41
CA ASN A 30 -3.80 0.03 -13.81
C ASN A 30 -3.88 -0.54 -12.41
N VAL A 31 -4.06 0.32 -11.42
CA VAL A 31 -4.11 -0.09 -10.01
C VAL A 31 -5.46 0.29 -9.42
N VAL A 32 -6.10 -0.66 -8.78
CA VAL A 32 -7.28 -0.42 -7.97
C VAL A 32 -6.86 -0.41 -6.51
N ILE A 33 -7.16 0.69 -5.83
CA ILE A 33 -6.79 0.86 -4.42
C ILE A 33 -7.97 0.44 -3.56
N HIS A 34 -7.70 -0.42 -2.58
CA HIS A 34 -8.69 -0.88 -1.61
C HIS A 34 -8.22 -0.52 -0.21
N THR A 35 -9.13 0.04 0.57
CA THR A 35 -8.84 0.32 1.97
C THR A 35 -9.87 -0.38 2.84
N ALA A 36 -9.44 -0.86 3.99
CA ALA A 36 -10.29 -1.52 4.95
C ALA A 36 -9.71 -1.30 6.34
N GLU A 37 -10.47 -1.61 7.36
CA GLU A 37 -9.97 -1.50 8.73
C GLU A 37 -8.95 -2.59 9.03
N GLU A 38 -9.23 -3.82 8.62
CA GLU A 38 -8.36 -4.99 8.85
C GLU A 38 -8.49 -5.96 7.69
N ALA A 39 -7.46 -6.78 7.51
CA ALA A 39 -7.50 -7.86 6.55
C ALA A 39 -8.51 -8.93 6.99
N GLU A 40 -9.15 -9.56 6.02
CA GLU A 40 -10.07 -10.65 6.31
C GLU A 40 -9.31 -11.87 6.85
N ALA A 41 -10.00 -12.66 7.68
CA ALA A 41 -9.40 -13.84 8.28
C ALA A 41 -8.80 -14.81 7.26
N GLU A 42 -9.44 -14.94 6.11
CA GLU A 42 -8.96 -15.81 5.03
C GLU A 42 -7.60 -15.35 4.49
N ILE A 43 -7.43 -14.05 4.36
CA ILE A 43 -6.17 -13.47 3.88
C ILE A 43 -5.08 -13.68 4.92
N LEU A 44 -5.40 -13.44 6.18
CA LEU A 44 -4.42 -13.65 7.27
C LEU A 44 -3.97 -15.11 7.32
N ALA A 45 -4.90 -16.04 7.15
CA ALA A 45 -4.59 -17.46 7.16
C ALA A 45 -3.62 -17.84 6.03
N GLU A 46 -3.78 -17.25 4.84
CA GLU A 46 -2.88 -17.50 3.72
C GLU A 46 -1.44 -17.11 4.03
N PHE A 47 -1.25 -16.08 4.85
CA PHE A 47 0.09 -15.61 5.23
C PHE A 47 0.57 -16.18 6.57
N GLY A 48 -0.20 -17.09 7.17
CA GLY A 48 0.16 -17.68 8.46
C GLY A 48 0.12 -16.68 9.60
N MET A 49 -0.71 -15.66 9.50
CA MET A 49 -0.83 -14.62 10.51
C MET A 49 -2.09 -14.81 11.34
N ASP A 50 -1.99 -14.59 12.64
CA ASP A 50 -3.11 -14.64 13.56
C ASP A 50 -3.62 -13.25 13.93
N ASP A 51 -2.73 -12.25 13.88
CA ASP A 51 -3.04 -10.89 14.32
C ASP A 51 -3.23 -9.98 13.11
N PRO A 52 -4.44 -9.41 12.92
CA PRO A 52 -4.67 -8.48 11.81
C PRO A 52 -3.74 -7.27 11.82
N LEU A 53 -3.22 -6.88 12.96
CA LEU A 53 -2.32 -5.74 13.04
C LEU A 53 -0.93 -6.01 12.47
N GLU A 54 -0.63 -7.25 12.13
CA GLU A 54 0.65 -7.61 11.50
C GLU A 54 0.66 -7.35 10.00
N LEU A 55 -0.50 -7.19 9.38
CA LEU A 55 -0.60 -6.99 7.93
C LEU A 55 -1.07 -5.57 7.62
N SER A 56 -0.14 -4.71 7.21
CA SER A 56 -0.41 -3.31 6.88
C SER A 56 -0.90 -3.12 5.45
N GLY A 57 -0.47 -3.98 4.54
CA GLY A 57 -0.85 -3.86 3.14
C GLY A 57 -0.60 -5.14 2.37
N LEU A 58 -1.14 -5.18 1.16
CA LEU A 58 -1.04 -6.34 0.29
C LEU A 58 -1.16 -5.88 -1.16
N PHE A 59 -0.30 -6.39 -2.02
CA PHE A 59 -0.40 -6.13 -3.45
C PHE A 59 -0.70 -7.42 -4.19
N GLU A 60 -1.74 -7.40 -5.01
CA GLU A 60 -2.12 -8.53 -5.85
C GLU A 60 -2.08 -8.09 -7.29
N GLY A 61 -1.32 -8.79 -8.13
CA GLY A 61 -1.24 -8.37 -9.51
C GLY A 61 -0.37 -9.28 -10.36
N ILE A 62 -0.25 -8.88 -11.61
CA ILE A 62 0.56 -9.58 -12.60
C ILE A 62 1.81 -8.75 -12.87
N GLU A 63 2.97 -9.39 -12.90
CA GLU A 63 4.24 -8.70 -13.14
C GLU A 63 4.32 -8.03 -14.50
N LEU A 64 3.61 -8.56 -15.49
CA LEU A 64 3.61 -8.01 -16.83
C LEU A 64 2.32 -7.22 -17.07
N ALA A 65 2.26 -6.04 -16.51
CA ALA A 65 1.12 -5.15 -16.68
C ALA A 65 1.05 -4.50 -18.06
N ALA A 66 1.98 -4.85 -18.95
CA ALA A 66 2.12 -4.20 -20.24
C ALA A 66 1.14 -4.69 -21.32
N ALA A 67 0.38 -5.75 -21.07
CA ALA A 67 -0.61 -6.24 -22.03
C ALA A 67 -1.86 -5.36 -21.94
N GLU A 68 -2.40 -4.95 -23.10
CA GLU A 68 -3.60 -4.10 -23.14
C GLU A 68 -4.81 -4.73 -22.45
N ASP A 69 -4.86 -6.05 -22.44
CA ASP A 69 -5.98 -6.80 -21.86
C ASP A 69 -5.68 -7.31 -20.44
N ALA A 70 -4.58 -6.88 -19.85
CA ALA A 70 -4.22 -7.34 -18.51
C ALA A 70 -5.25 -6.87 -17.48
N PRO A 71 -5.68 -7.75 -16.55
CA PRO A 71 -6.55 -7.30 -15.47
C PRO A 71 -5.82 -6.28 -14.59
N PRO A 72 -6.55 -5.41 -13.89
CA PRO A 72 -5.90 -4.41 -13.04
C PRO A 72 -5.19 -5.07 -11.88
N ASN A 73 -4.17 -4.40 -11.38
CA ASN A 73 -3.49 -4.79 -10.15
C ASN A 73 -4.28 -4.22 -8.98
N HIS A 74 -4.21 -4.88 -7.85
CA HIS A 74 -4.93 -4.44 -6.64
C HIS A 74 -3.95 -4.21 -5.51
N VAL A 75 -4.06 -3.07 -4.84
CA VAL A 75 -3.31 -2.80 -3.62
C VAL A 75 -4.31 -2.57 -2.48
N HIS A 76 -4.05 -3.24 -1.37
CA HIS A 76 -4.90 -3.16 -0.18
C HIS A 76 -4.09 -2.53 0.95
N LEU A 77 -4.68 -1.55 1.64
CA LEU A 77 -4.09 -0.98 2.83
C LEU A 77 -5.07 -1.11 3.99
N TYR A 78 -4.56 -1.51 5.14
CA TYR A 78 -5.36 -1.81 6.31
C TYR A 78 -5.10 -0.76 7.39
N ARG A 79 -6.12 0.05 7.65
CA ARG A 79 -6.02 1.23 8.48
C ARG A 79 -5.53 0.94 9.91
N ARG A 80 -6.11 -0.06 10.57
CA ARG A 80 -5.76 -0.35 11.96
C ARG A 80 -4.33 -0.83 12.10
N ALA A 81 -3.86 -1.65 11.18
CA ALA A 81 -2.47 -2.11 11.19
C ALA A 81 -1.51 -0.95 10.97
N ILE A 82 -1.84 -0.06 10.04
CA ILE A 82 -1.00 1.12 9.77
C ILE A 82 -0.97 2.05 10.98
N LEU A 83 -2.11 2.27 11.64
CA LEU A 83 -2.13 3.11 12.84
C LEU A 83 -1.34 2.49 13.99
N ALA A 84 -1.36 1.17 14.13
CA ALA A 84 -0.57 0.48 15.14
C ALA A 84 0.93 0.67 14.87
N GLU A 85 1.33 0.56 13.62
CA GLU A 85 2.73 0.79 13.24
C GLU A 85 3.12 2.24 13.44
N LEU A 86 2.23 3.18 13.13
CA LEU A 86 2.48 4.60 13.33
C LEU A 86 2.77 4.92 14.80
N ALA A 87 2.06 4.26 15.71
CA ALA A 87 2.29 4.44 17.15
C ALA A 87 3.69 4.03 17.56
N GLU A 88 4.32 3.12 16.83
CA GLU A 88 5.68 2.65 17.10
C GLU A 88 6.74 3.47 16.35
N THR A 89 6.33 4.37 15.46
CA THR A 89 7.23 5.19 14.66
C THR A 89 6.88 6.66 14.81
N PRO A 90 7.14 7.26 16.00
CA PRO A 90 6.66 8.61 16.31
C PRO A 90 7.25 9.72 15.44
N ASP A 91 8.32 9.44 14.72
CA ASP A 91 8.96 10.42 13.84
C ASP A 91 8.29 10.53 12.47
N LEU A 92 7.36 9.62 12.16
CA LEU A 92 6.67 9.63 10.87
C LEU A 92 5.26 10.19 10.99
N THR A 93 4.82 10.87 9.95
CA THR A 93 3.41 11.24 9.81
C THR A 93 2.65 10.08 9.21
N LEU A 94 1.33 10.09 9.32
CA LEU A 94 0.50 9.06 8.71
C LEU A 94 0.71 9.03 7.19
N GLU A 95 0.79 10.19 6.55
CA GLU A 95 1.02 10.28 5.11
C GLU A 95 2.35 9.64 4.72
N GLU A 96 3.41 9.91 5.49
CA GLU A 96 4.73 9.31 5.22
C GLU A 96 4.69 7.79 5.36
N LEU A 97 4.02 7.28 6.38
CA LEU A 97 3.91 5.84 6.59
C LEU A 97 3.09 5.19 5.50
N VAL A 98 1.97 5.81 5.09
CA VAL A 98 1.14 5.30 3.99
C VAL A 98 1.98 5.22 2.70
N THR A 99 2.75 6.27 2.41
CA THR A 99 3.63 6.29 1.24
C THR A 99 4.62 5.14 1.30
N HIS A 100 5.23 4.93 2.48
CA HIS A 100 6.19 3.86 2.69
C HIS A 100 5.55 2.48 2.44
N VAL A 101 4.36 2.25 2.98
CA VAL A 101 3.65 0.97 2.80
C VAL A 101 3.33 0.74 1.32
N LEU A 102 2.81 1.77 0.63
CA LEU A 102 2.51 1.66 -0.80
C LEU A 102 3.74 1.29 -1.60
N VAL A 103 4.84 2.01 -1.40
CA VAL A 103 6.07 1.78 -2.16
C VAL A 103 6.63 0.39 -1.90
N HIS A 104 6.64 -0.03 -0.61
CA HIS A 104 7.22 -1.32 -0.25
C HIS A 104 6.39 -2.50 -0.73
N GLU A 105 5.06 -2.43 -0.61
CA GLU A 105 4.22 -3.53 -1.07
C GLU A 105 4.29 -3.69 -2.59
N ILE A 106 4.20 -2.59 -3.31
CA ILE A 106 4.28 -2.61 -4.78
C ILE A 106 5.69 -2.94 -5.22
N GLY A 107 6.69 -2.31 -4.60
CA GLY A 107 8.09 -2.49 -4.96
C GLY A 107 8.56 -3.92 -4.78
N HIS A 108 8.18 -4.58 -3.69
CA HIS A 108 8.53 -5.97 -3.46
C HIS A 108 7.95 -6.88 -4.54
N HIS A 109 6.72 -6.61 -4.97
CA HIS A 109 6.08 -7.39 -6.03
C HIS A 109 6.89 -7.32 -7.34
N PHE A 110 7.42 -6.14 -7.66
CA PHE A 110 8.20 -5.94 -8.89
C PHE A 110 9.70 -6.15 -8.69
N GLY A 111 10.12 -6.62 -7.53
CA GLY A 111 11.51 -6.95 -7.27
C GLY A 111 12.46 -5.77 -7.12
N LEU A 112 11.94 -4.61 -6.72
CA LEU A 112 12.78 -3.43 -6.51
C LEU A 112 13.65 -3.59 -5.26
N SER A 113 14.86 -3.04 -5.31
CA SER A 113 15.75 -3.06 -4.16
C SER A 113 15.31 -2.03 -3.12
N ASP A 114 15.82 -2.17 -1.89
CA ASP A 114 15.56 -1.20 -0.83
C ASP A 114 16.02 0.20 -1.24
N ASP A 115 17.17 0.31 -1.92
CA ASP A 115 17.67 1.59 -2.39
C ASP A 115 16.75 2.22 -3.42
N ASP A 116 16.21 1.42 -4.34
CA ASP A 116 15.24 1.89 -5.33
C ASP A 116 13.98 2.41 -4.65
N MET A 117 13.48 1.68 -3.66
CA MET A 117 12.26 2.06 -2.94
C MET A 117 12.47 3.34 -2.12
N HIS A 118 13.64 3.49 -1.49
CA HIS A 118 13.96 4.73 -0.76
C HIS A 118 14.00 5.93 -1.70
N ALA A 119 14.59 5.75 -2.88
CA ALA A 119 14.65 6.84 -3.87
C ALA A 119 13.25 7.26 -4.33
N ILE A 120 12.35 6.29 -4.48
CA ILE A 120 10.96 6.57 -4.87
C ILE A 120 10.24 7.34 -3.77
N GLU A 121 10.41 6.93 -2.51
CA GLU A 121 9.81 7.62 -1.37
C GLU A 121 10.31 9.06 -1.26
N ASP A 122 11.62 9.27 -1.46
CA ASP A 122 12.22 10.60 -1.38
C ASP A 122 11.74 11.51 -2.51
N ALA A 123 11.40 10.93 -3.65
CA ALA A 123 10.91 11.69 -4.80
C ALA A 123 9.41 11.98 -4.72
N ALA A 124 8.67 11.34 -3.81
CA ALA A 124 7.24 11.57 -3.64
C ALA A 124 7.01 12.98 -3.08
N GLU A 125 6.01 13.65 -3.62
CA GLU A 125 5.71 15.04 -3.23
C GLU A 125 4.64 15.18 -2.16
#